data_50ab10fbc7fff0f77355196745c2798f
#
_entry.id   50ab10fbc7fff0f77355196745c2798f
#
_cell.length_a   1.000
_cell.length_b   1.000
_cell.length_c   1.000
_cell.angle_alpha   90.00
_cell.angle_beta   90.00
_cell.angle_gamma   90.00
#
_symmetry.space_group_name_H-M   'P 1'
#
loop_
_entity.id
_entity.type
_entity.pdbx_description
1 polymer ?
#
loop_
_entity_poly.entity_id
_entity_poly.type
_entity_poly.pdbx_seq_one_letter_code
_entity_poly.pdbx_strand_id
1 'polypeptide(L)'
;ALQAAPADSTVFVPAFTGLGAPHWAPEMRAAIVGMGSTTGRAEIVRAAVDSIAYQVTDVLRAMAEDVGQPVAQLCCDGGAVRNSYLMQRQSELLRSVIRVAENQDGSCAGAAKMAGEAAGLYGGDTVFGAWQREYRPQQSAAWAEAEYDRWQSAVRQIKG
;
A
#
# COMPACT_ATOMS: atom_id res chain seq x y z
N ALA A 1 -4.38 6.68 13.52
CA ALA A 1 -3.63 7.39 12.46
C ALA A 1 -4.04 8.87 12.37
N LEU A 2 -5.31 9.20 12.20
CA LEU A 2 -5.77 10.60 12.00
C LEU A 2 -5.48 11.56 13.17
N GLN A 3 -5.21 11.05 14.37
CA GLN A 3 -4.87 11.85 15.56
C GLN A 3 -3.36 12.04 15.76
N ALA A 4 -2.55 11.41 14.93
CA ALA A 4 -1.09 11.51 15.03
C ALA A 4 -0.60 12.89 14.58
N ALA A 5 0.45 13.39 15.24
CA ALA A 5 1.07 14.67 14.92
C ALA A 5 1.66 14.63 13.50
N PRO A 6 1.34 15.59 12.62
CA PRO A 6 1.82 15.57 11.22
C PRO A 6 3.35 15.57 11.09
N ALA A 7 4.05 16.22 12.01
CA ALA A 7 5.51 16.38 12.00
C ALA A 7 6.27 15.21 12.64
N ASP A 8 5.59 14.20 13.19
CA ASP A 8 6.26 13.04 13.78
C ASP A 8 6.92 12.18 12.71
N SER A 9 8.18 11.79 12.96
CA SER A 9 9.04 11.08 12.02
C SER A 9 9.08 9.55 12.24
N THR A 10 8.24 9.02 13.12
CA THR A 10 8.21 7.59 13.44
C THR A 10 7.88 6.74 12.21
N VAL A 11 8.73 5.78 11.93
CA VAL A 11 8.56 4.79 10.87
C VAL A 11 8.54 3.39 11.48
N PHE A 12 7.59 2.58 11.09
CA PHE A 12 7.54 1.17 11.44
C PHE A 12 7.94 0.32 10.24
N VAL A 13 8.97 -0.50 10.39
CA VAL A 13 9.40 -1.48 9.40
C VAL A 13 8.94 -2.86 9.87
N PRO A 14 7.92 -3.46 9.24
CA PRO A 14 7.27 -4.68 9.73
C PRO A 14 7.99 -5.97 9.25
N ALA A 15 9.31 -6.02 9.36
CA ALA A 15 10.12 -7.17 8.96
C ALA A 15 10.05 -8.32 9.98
N PHE A 16 8.86 -8.79 10.35
CA PHE A 16 8.67 -9.85 11.36
C PHE A 16 9.36 -11.16 10.97
N THR A 17 9.34 -11.48 9.69
CA THR A 17 10.01 -12.64 9.09
C THR A 17 10.96 -12.22 7.98
N GLY A 18 11.53 -11.02 8.09
CA GLY A 18 12.31 -10.36 7.05
C GLY A 18 11.45 -9.52 6.12
N LEU A 19 12.08 -8.88 5.14
CA LEU A 19 11.42 -8.20 4.03
C LEU A 19 11.59 -9.02 2.74
N GLY A 20 10.47 -9.19 2.02
CA GLY A 20 10.44 -9.78 0.68
C GLY A 20 10.88 -8.80 -0.41
N ALA A 21 10.31 -8.96 -1.61
CA ALA A 21 10.58 -8.07 -2.74
C ALA A 21 10.25 -6.60 -2.40
N PRO A 22 11.04 -5.63 -2.89
CA PRO A 22 12.28 -5.78 -3.65
C PRO A 22 13.54 -5.93 -2.76
N HIS A 23 13.40 -5.91 -1.44
CA HIS A 23 14.53 -5.83 -0.51
C HIS A 23 15.27 -7.14 -0.33
N TRP A 24 14.58 -8.28 -0.42
CA TRP A 24 15.11 -9.64 -0.26
C TRP A 24 16.04 -9.78 0.96
N ALA A 25 15.53 -9.34 2.13
CA ALA A 25 16.30 -9.29 3.38
C ALA A 25 15.65 -10.18 4.47
N PRO A 26 15.84 -11.52 4.40
CA PRO A 26 15.20 -12.47 5.32
C PRO A 26 15.72 -12.34 6.75
N GLU A 27 16.95 -11.81 6.92
CA GLU A 27 17.59 -11.63 8.23
C GLU A 27 17.09 -10.40 9.00
N MET A 28 16.43 -9.48 8.31
CA MET A 28 15.87 -8.29 8.97
C MET A 28 14.83 -8.66 10.02
N ARG A 29 14.73 -7.79 11.02
CA ARG A 29 13.69 -7.90 12.05
C ARG A 29 12.90 -6.61 12.13
N ALA A 30 11.62 -6.74 12.54
CA ALA A 30 10.74 -5.59 12.68
C ALA A 30 11.31 -4.57 13.66
N ALA A 31 11.19 -3.30 13.32
CA ALA A 31 11.69 -2.20 14.14
C ALA A 31 10.79 -0.96 14.02
N ILE A 32 10.84 -0.12 15.05
CA ILE A 32 10.27 1.23 15.03
C ILE A 32 11.44 2.19 15.18
N VAL A 33 11.59 3.11 14.23
CA VAL A 33 12.68 4.09 14.21
C VAL A 33 12.14 5.52 14.16
N GLY A 34 12.97 6.50 14.51
CA GLY A 34 12.61 7.91 14.43
C GLY A 34 11.66 8.39 15.53
N MET A 35 11.48 7.63 16.60
CA MET A 35 10.66 8.05 17.76
C MET A 35 11.30 9.24 18.47
N GLY A 36 10.49 10.24 18.77
CA GLY A 36 10.86 11.39 19.61
C GLY A 36 10.20 11.32 20.98
N SER A 37 10.48 12.30 21.83
CA SER A 37 9.90 12.39 23.19
C SER A 37 8.38 12.59 23.22
N THR A 38 7.80 13.03 22.09
CA THR A 38 6.35 13.26 21.94
C THR A 38 5.65 12.15 21.19
N THR A 39 6.38 11.15 20.71
CA THR A 39 5.81 10.00 20.00
C THR A 39 4.94 9.17 20.95
N GLY A 40 3.67 9.05 20.64
CA GLY A 40 2.72 8.29 21.42
C GLY A 40 2.06 7.17 20.61
N ARG A 41 0.98 6.64 21.18
CA ARG A 41 0.22 5.54 20.55
C ARG A 41 -0.32 5.90 19.18
N ALA A 42 -0.76 7.14 18.96
CA ALA A 42 -1.34 7.57 17.70
C ALA A 42 -0.31 7.56 16.57
N GLU A 43 0.91 8.00 16.86
CA GLU A 43 2.05 8.02 15.94
C GLU A 43 2.48 6.60 15.58
N ILE A 44 2.60 5.70 16.55
CA ILE A 44 2.94 4.30 16.31
C ILE A 44 1.87 3.60 15.46
N VAL A 45 0.58 3.82 15.75
CA VAL A 45 -0.51 3.27 14.94
C VAL A 45 -0.49 3.83 13.51
N ARG A 46 -0.20 5.13 13.34
CA ARG A 46 -0.04 5.73 12.03
C ARG A 46 1.13 5.08 11.28
N ALA A 47 2.30 4.98 11.90
CA ALA A 47 3.48 4.36 11.30
C ALA A 47 3.21 2.90 10.87
N ALA A 48 2.45 2.14 11.66
CA ALA A 48 2.04 0.79 11.31
C ALA A 48 1.11 0.75 10.09
N VAL A 49 0.17 1.68 9.96
CA VAL A 49 -0.69 1.77 8.76
C VAL A 49 0.11 2.24 7.54
N ASP A 50 0.97 3.25 7.72
CA ASP A 50 1.82 3.79 6.65
C ASP A 50 2.80 2.74 6.12
N SER A 51 3.28 1.82 6.97
CA SER A 51 4.18 0.74 6.54
C SER A 51 3.57 -0.16 5.46
N ILE A 52 2.26 -0.36 5.47
CA ILE A 52 1.55 -1.10 4.42
C ILE A 52 1.66 -0.34 3.09
N ALA A 53 1.40 0.97 3.12
CA ALA A 53 1.47 1.80 1.92
C ALA A 53 2.90 1.88 1.37
N TYR A 54 3.91 1.96 2.22
CA TYR A 54 5.32 1.96 1.80
C TYR A 54 5.73 0.66 1.12
N GLN A 55 5.38 -0.50 1.71
CA GLN A 55 5.73 -1.81 1.11
C GLN A 55 5.02 -2.02 -0.24
N VAL A 56 3.76 -1.61 -0.37
CA VAL A 56 3.07 -1.65 -1.67
C VAL A 56 3.76 -0.72 -2.67
N THR A 57 4.22 0.46 -2.22
CA THR A 57 4.97 1.39 -3.07
C THR A 57 6.30 0.81 -3.52
N ASP A 58 7.04 0.11 -2.64
CA ASP A 58 8.29 -0.59 -2.98
C ASP A 58 8.06 -1.55 -4.16
N VAL A 59 7.06 -2.43 -4.03
CA VAL A 59 6.76 -3.43 -5.07
C VAL A 59 6.33 -2.78 -6.37
N LEU A 60 5.45 -1.79 -6.32
CA LEU A 60 4.93 -1.15 -7.53
C LEU A 60 5.96 -0.27 -8.23
N ARG A 61 6.90 0.33 -7.50
CA ARG A 61 8.05 1.03 -8.11
C ARG A 61 8.97 0.04 -8.82
N ALA A 62 9.30 -1.09 -8.18
CA ALA A 62 10.10 -2.13 -8.83
C ALA A 62 9.41 -2.68 -10.09
N MET A 63 8.11 -2.95 -10.03
CA MET A 63 7.34 -3.37 -11.22
C MET A 63 7.33 -2.30 -12.31
N ALA A 64 7.21 -1.02 -11.96
CA ALA A 64 7.24 0.09 -12.92
C ALA A 64 8.61 0.21 -13.60
N GLU A 65 9.70 -0.02 -12.87
CA GLU A 65 11.07 -0.08 -13.40
C GLU A 65 11.22 -1.24 -14.39
N ASP A 66 10.75 -2.45 -14.02
CA ASP A 66 10.82 -3.63 -14.89
C ASP A 66 10.04 -3.46 -16.20
N VAL A 67 8.87 -2.82 -16.13
CA VAL A 67 7.99 -2.59 -17.30
C VAL A 67 8.39 -1.32 -18.09
N GLY A 68 9.17 -0.42 -17.48
CA GLY A 68 9.54 0.88 -18.05
C GLY A 68 8.39 1.89 -18.13
N GLN A 69 7.33 1.70 -17.34
CA GLN A 69 6.16 2.57 -17.32
C GLN A 69 5.65 2.78 -15.88
N PRO A 70 5.25 4.01 -15.51
CA PRO A 70 4.68 4.28 -14.20
C PRO A 70 3.30 3.62 -14.04
N VAL A 71 2.97 3.25 -12.81
CA VAL A 71 1.65 2.73 -12.45
C VAL A 71 0.65 3.90 -12.47
N ALA A 72 -0.15 4.02 -13.50
CA ALA A 72 -1.13 5.10 -13.62
C ALA A 72 -2.33 4.91 -12.68
N GLN A 73 -2.72 3.67 -12.44
CA GLN A 73 -3.89 3.30 -11.65
C GLN A 73 -3.65 1.98 -10.91
N LEU A 74 -4.09 1.91 -9.66
CA LEU A 74 -4.12 0.69 -8.87
C LEU A 74 -5.56 0.36 -8.47
N CYS A 75 -6.00 -0.86 -8.77
CA CYS A 75 -7.30 -1.39 -8.38
C CYS A 75 -7.13 -2.23 -7.11
N CYS A 76 -7.94 -1.95 -6.10
CA CYS A 76 -7.84 -2.57 -4.78
C CYS A 76 -9.16 -3.17 -4.34
N ASP A 77 -9.08 -4.32 -3.67
CA ASP A 77 -10.18 -4.98 -2.98
C ASP A 77 -9.73 -5.53 -1.60
N GLY A 78 -10.62 -6.25 -0.93
CA GLY A 78 -10.35 -6.86 0.36
C GLY A 78 -10.57 -5.97 1.57
N GLY A 79 -10.31 -6.49 2.76
CA GLY A 79 -10.64 -5.83 4.02
C GLY A 79 -9.90 -4.51 4.27
N ALA A 80 -8.65 -4.39 3.81
CA ALA A 80 -7.80 -3.22 4.02
C ALA A 80 -8.33 -1.96 3.33
N VAL A 81 -9.09 -2.09 2.22
CA VAL A 81 -9.63 -0.95 1.47
C VAL A 81 -10.70 -0.16 2.23
N ARG A 82 -11.21 -0.70 3.34
CA ARG A 82 -12.12 0.01 4.26
C ARG A 82 -11.43 1.16 4.98
N ASN A 83 -10.11 1.12 5.09
CA ASN A 83 -9.32 2.17 5.70
C ASN A 83 -9.06 3.29 4.68
N SER A 84 -9.90 4.33 4.70
CA SER A 84 -9.80 5.48 3.79
C SER A 84 -8.47 6.23 3.93
N TYR A 85 -7.90 6.28 5.14
CA TYR A 85 -6.58 6.88 5.35
C TYR A 85 -5.50 6.10 4.58
N LEU A 86 -5.50 4.76 4.69
CA LEU A 86 -4.54 3.92 3.96
C LEU A 86 -4.67 4.09 2.44
N MET A 87 -5.89 4.12 1.92
CA MET A 87 -6.12 4.29 0.47
C MET A 87 -5.66 5.66 -0.03
N GLN A 88 -5.94 6.72 0.72
CA GLN A 88 -5.45 8.06 0.38
C GLN A 88 -3.92 8.11 0.47
N ARG A 89 -3.32 7.57 1.53
CA ARG A 89 -1.86 7.49 1.72
C ARG A 89 -1.19 6.73 0.57
N GLN A 90 -1.79 5.63 0.13
CA GLN A 90 -1.30 4.85 -1.01
C GLN A 90 -1.33 5.67 -2.31
N SER A 91 -2.42 6.41 -2.56
CA SER A 91 -2.53 7.30 -3.71
C SER A 91 -1.47 8.40 -3.69
N GLU A 92 -1.22 9.00 -2.52
CA GLU A 92 -0.20 10.03 -2.33
C GLU A 92 1.21 9.53 -2.67
N LEU A 93 1.60 8.38 -2.12
CA LEU A 93 2.94 7.81 -2.29
C LEU A 93 3.21 7.34 -3.72
N LEU A 94 2.22 6.70 -4.35
CA LEU A 94 2.32 6.21 -5.73
C LEU A 94 2.14 7.30 -6.78
N ARG A 95 1.59 8.45 -6.41
CA ARG A 95 1.15 9.48 -7.37
C ARG A 95 0.16 8.94 -8.41
N SER A 96 -0.63 7.96 -8.03
CA SER A 96 -1.53 7.19 -8.90
C SER A 96 -2.95 7.22 -8.38
N VAL A 97 -3.90 6.97 -9.27
CA VAL A 97 -5.31 6.82 -8.90
C VAL A 97 -5.51 5.45 -8.26
N ILE A 98 -6.08 5.42 -7.04
CA ILE A 98 -6.50 4.19 -6.39
C ILE A 98 -8.00 4.02 -6.58
N ARG A 99 -8.42 2.91 -7.16
CA ARG A 99 -9.82 2.52 -7.30
C ARG A 99 -10.14 1.36 -6.39
N VAL A 100 -11.20 1.52 -5.61
CA VAL A 100 -11.68 0.49 -4.68
C VAL A 100 -12.89 -0.20 -5.29
N ALA A 101 -12.82 -1.52 -5.41
CA ALA A 101 -13.93 -2.32 -5.91
C ALA A 101 -15.13 -2.28 -4.94
N GLU A 102 -16.34 -2.31 -5.48
CA GLU A 102 -17.58 -2.46 -4.72
C GLU A 102 -17.61 -3.81 -4.01
N ASN A 103 -17.29 -4.87 -4.75
CA ASN A 103 -17.10 -6.19 -4.18
C ASN A 103 -15.72 -6.30 -3.54
N GLN A 104 -15.69 -6.46 -2.22
CA GLN A 104 -14.44 -6.57 -1.44
C GLN A 104 -13.91 -8.01 -1.37
N ASP A 105 -14.57 -8.95 -2.03
CA ASP A 105 -14.14 -10.36 -2.12
C ASP A 105 -13.87 -10.73 -3.58
N GLY A 106 -12.87 -10.07 -4.17
CA GLY A 106 -12.47 -10.25 -5.56
C GLY A 106 -12.03 -11.68 -5.87
N SER A 107 -11.40 -12.37 -4.93
CA SER A 107 -10.98 -13.75 -5.09
C SER A 107 -12.18 -14.69 -5.25
N CYS A 108 -13.21 -14.52 -4.43
CA CYS A 108 -14.44 -15.30 -4.54
C CYS A 108 -15.18 -14.97 -5.84
N ALA A 109 -15.30 -13.71 -6.21
CA ALA A 109 -15.91 -13.27 -7.46
C ALA A 109 -15.18 -13.84 -8.69
N GLY A 110 -13.84 -13.83 -8.66
CA GLY A 110 -13.01 -14.42 -9.71
C GLY A 110 -13.22 -15.92 -9.87
N ALA A 111 -13.22 -16.67 -8.76
CA ALA A 111 -13.50 -18.09 -8.75
C ALA A 111 -14.91 -18.42 -9.29
N ALA A 112 -15.92 -17.65 -8.86
CA ALA A 112 -17.30 -17.80 -9.35
C ALA A 112 -17.41 -17.51 -10.85
N LYS A 113 -16.70 -16.48 -11.34
CA LYS A 113 -16.61 -16.14 -12.76
C LYS A 113 -16.05 -17.31 -13.56
N MET A 114 -14.88 -17.82 -13.18
CA MET A 114 -14.23 -18.93 -13.87
C MET A 114 -15.10 -20.17 -13.89
N ALA A 115 -15.74 -20.52 -12.78
CA ALA A 115 -16.65 -21.65 -12.70
C ALA A 115 -17.89 -21.47 -13.60
N GLY A 116 -18.47 -20.28 -13.61
CA GLY A 116 -19.63 -19.97 -14.44
C GLY A 116 -19.32 -19.93 -15.94
N GLU A 117 -18.14 -19.44 -16.33
CA GLU A 117 -17.66 -19.51 -17.72
C GLU A 117 -17.49 -20.98 -18.16
N ALA A 118 -16.85 -21.79 -17.33
CA ALA A 118 -16.67 -23.22 -17.61
C ALA A 118 -17.99 -23.99 -17.71
N ALA A 119 -18.99 -23.58 -16.94
CA ALA A 119 -20.34 -24.14 -16.97
C ALA A 119 -21.24 -23.55 -18.08
N GLY A 120 -20.76 -22.58 -18.85
CA GLY A 120 -21.53 -21.90 -19.90
C GLY A 120 -22.62 -20.96 -19.37
N LEU A 121 -22.54 -20.54 -18.10
CA LEU A 121 -23.50 -19.62 -17.47
C LEU A 121 -23.15 -18.16 -17.77
N TYR A 122 -21.90 -17.83 -18.02
CA TYR A 122 -21.40 -16.49 -18.29
C TYR A 122 -20.56 -16.48 -19.58
N GLY A 123 -20.59 -15.33 -20.28
CA GLY A 123 -19.61 -15.05 -21.34
C GLY A 123 -18.33 -14.49 -20.78
N GLY A 124 -17.22 -14.61 -21.52
CA GLY A 124 -15.90 -14.10 -21.11
C GLY A 124 -15.85 -12.60 -20.79
N ASP A 125 -16.76 -11.82 -21.38
CA ASP A 125 -16.87 -10.38 -21.17
C ASP A 125 -17.68 -9.97 -19.92
N THR A 126 -18.17 -10.95 -19.14
CA THR A 126 -18.96 -10.67 -17.94
C THR A 126 -18.07 -9.98 -16.90
N VAL A 127 -18.44 -8.75 -16.51
CA VAL A 127 -17.77 -7.95 -15.49
C VAL A 127 -18.51 -8.12 -14.17
N PHE A 128 -17.79 -8.55 -13.12
CA PHE A 128 -18.33 -8.66 -11.77
C PHE A 128 -17.91 -7.44 -10.94
N GLY A 129 -18.85 -6.54 -10.70
CA GLY A 129 -18.70 -5.40 -9.81
C GLY A 129 -18.38 -4.07 -10.50
N ALA A 130 -18.62 -3.03 -9.76
CA ALA A 130 -18.33 -1.65 -10.11
C ALA A 130 -17.24 -1.09 -9.21
N TRP A 131 -16.76 0.11 -9.50
CA TRP A 131 -15.87 0.87 -8.61
C TRP A 131 -16.71 1.65 -7.61
N GLN A 132 -16.46 1.46 -6.32
CA GLN A 132 -17.21 2.14 -5.26
C GLN A 132 -16.61 3.49 -4.91
N ARG A 133 -15.28 3.57 -4.87
CA ARG A 133 -14.55 4.77 -4.46
C ARG A 133 -13.28 4.95 -5.28
N GLU A 134 -12.87 6.21 -5.40
CA GLU A 134 -11.62 6.59 -6.05
C GLU A 134 -10.86 7.58 -5.15
N TYR A 135 -9.55 7.39 -5.04
CA TYR A 135 -8.64 8.28 -4.33
C TYR A 135 -7.62 8.81 -5.32
N ARG A 136 -7.42 10.12 -5.30
CA ARG A 136 -6.47 10.83 -6.16
C ARG A 136 -5.40 11.51 -5.33
N PRO A 137 -4.15 11.62 -5.84
CA PRO A 137 -3.08 12.34 -5.15
C PRO A 137 -3.46 13.81 -4.91
N GLN A 138 -3.34 14.27 -3.68
CA GLN A 138 -3.56 15.65 -3.27
C GLN A 138 -2.24 16.33 -2.88
N GLN A 139 -1.23 15.53 -2.47
CA GLN A 139 0.10 16.02 -2.13
C GLN A 139 0.97 16.22 -3.37
N SER A 140 2.04 17.01 -3.25
CA SER A 140 3.00 17.22 -4.33
C SER A 140 3.90 15.98 -4.57
N ALA A 141 4.52 15.91 -5.75
CA ALA A 141 5.51 14.87 -6.04
C ALA A 141 6.71 14.97 -5.07
N ALA A 142 7.17 16.17 -4.76
CA ALA A 142 8.26 16.37 -3.82
C ALA A 142 7.94 15.85 -2.42
N TRP A 143 6.70 15.99 -1.97
CA TRP A 143 6.25 15.42 -0.71
C TRP A 143 6.28 13.87 -0.76
N ALA A 144 5.79 13.28 -1.84
CA ALA A 144 5.77 11.81 -1.99
C ALA A 144 7.18 11.23 -1.98
N GLU A 145 8.13 11.87 -2.67
CA GLU A 145 9.53 11.45 -2.68
C GLU A 145 10.17 11.61 -1.30
N ALA A 146 9.95 12.72 -0.60
CA ALA A 146 10.49 12.92 0.76
C ALA A 146 9.97 11.87 1.75
N GLU A 147 8.69 11.50 1.65
CA GLU A 147 8.10 10.45 2.47
C GLU A 147 8.68 9.06 2.13
N TYR A 148 8.86 8.78 0.85
CA TYR A 148 9.45 7.51 0.43
C TYR A 148 10.94 7.41 0.80
N ASP A 149 11.70 8.51 0.69
CA ASP A 149 13.10 8.57 1.12
C ASP A 149 13.24 8.31 2.63
N ARG A 150 12.28 8.79 3.44
CA ARG A 150 12.22 8.48 4.88
C ARG A 150 12.06 6.98 5.11
N TRP A 151 11.14 6.34 4.40
CA TRP A 151 10.95 4.88 4.44
C TRP A 151 12.22 4.14 4.05
N GLN A 152 12.82 4.48 2.90
CA GLN A 152 14.03 3.84 2.43
C GLN A 152 15.20 4.00 3.41
N SER A 153 15.30 5.16 4.05
CA SER A 153 16.32 5.43 5.07
C SER A 153 16.12 4.56 6.31
N ALA A 154 14.87 4.39 6.76
CA ALA A 154 14.54 3.49 7.87
C ALA A 154 14.90 2.03 7.55
N VAL A 155 14.57 1.57 6.35
CA VAL A 155 14.93 0.21 5.90
C VAL A 155 16.44 0.02 5.86
N ARG A 156 17.20 0.97 5.28
CA ARG A 156 18.67 0.91 5.25
C ARG A 156 19.28 0.90 6.65
N GLN A 157 18.76 1.70 7.57
CA GLN A 157 19.25 1.77 8.96
C GLN A 157 19.15 0.43 9.69
N ILE A 158 18.13 -0.37 9.36
CA ILE A 158 17.87 -1.66 10.00
C ILE A 158 18.62 -2.79 9.28
N LYS A 159 18.84 -2.63 7.99
CA LYS A 159 19.55 -3.63 7.19
C LYS A 159 21.04 -3.72 7.53
N GLY A 160 21.64 -2.64 8.06
CA GLY A 160 23.05 -2.53 8.44
C GLY A 160 23.93 -2.09 7.28
#